data_2ff52e66da393bb09966bc60b4ceea37
#
_entry.id   2ff52e66da393bb09966bc60b4ceea37
#
_cell.length_a   1.000
_cell.length_b   1.000
_cell.length_c   1.000
_cell.angle_alpha   90.00
_cell.angle_beta   90.00
_cell.angle_gamma   90.00
#
_symmetry.space_group_name_H-M   'P 1'
#
loop_
_entity.id
_entity.type
_entity.pdbx_description
1 polymer ?
#
loop_
_entity_poly.entity_id
_entity_poly.type
_entity_poly.pdbx_seq_one_letter_code
_entity_poly.pdbx_strand_id
1 'polypeptide(L)'
;FIDKGEECAYFSKSTGLCIEVSTSLFSHESKAYGHLNKLFEDVFEKSIKINIDKIDILTLSHEQHLIYIVFHNMKHFLTGGFGIRQVADFSKYIETYGEYINWEKFWSDLKDLNYDTFALNLIEISLKYLGFNDDKITYPDNITSFDELKNSQKYYINSESLINDILDAGVFGASTMDRKHTALMTLDAVEDKKKSNRLKA
;
A
#
# COMPACT_ATOMS: atom_id res chain seq x y z
N PHE A 1 18.94 -17.91 12.24
CA PHE A 1 17.49 -18.06 12.30
C PHE A 1 17.00 -17.14 13.42
N ILE A 2 16.08 -16.27 13.12
CA ILE A 2 15.42 -15.41 14.10
C ILE A 2 13.92 -15.69 13.98
N ASP A 3 13.31 -16.17 15.05
CA ASP A 3 11.88 -16.40 15.17
C ASP A 3 11.27 -15.22 15.93
N LYS A 4 10.33 -14.52 15.31
CA LYS A 4 9.58 -13.43 15.91
C LYS A 4 8.08 -13.75 16.00
N GLY A 5 7.72 -15.01 16.05
CA GLY A 5 6.33 -15.47 16.04
C GLY A 5 5.76 -15.54 14.64
N GLU A 6 5.08 -14.49 14.16
CA GLU A 6 4.48 -14.48 12.80
C GLU A 6 5.51 -14.33 11.68
N GLU A 7 6.73 -13.94 11.97
CA GLU A 7 7.79 -13.67 11.00
C GLU A 7 9.08 -14.38 11.40
N CYS A 8 9.67 -15.12 10.45
CA CYS A 8 10.95 -15.79 10.59
C CYS A 8 11.96 -15.25 9.57
N ALA A 9 13.17 -14.93 10.01
CA ALA A 9 14.25 -14.54 9.12
C ALA A 9 15.35 -15.59 9.08
N TYR A 10 15.72 -16.03 7.88
CA TYR A 10 16.84 -16.91 7.60
C TYR A 10 17.99 -16.13 6.98
N PHE A 11 19.16 -16.22 7.55
CA PHE A 11 20.37 -15.57 7.06
C PHE A 11 21.38 -16.60 6.54
N SER A 12 21.70 -16.53 5.26
CA SER A 12 22.77 -17.35 4.67
C SER A 12 24.13 -16.67 4.85
N LYS A 13 25.00 -17.27 5.69
CA LYS A 13 26.33 -16.72 5.93
C LYS A 13 27.24 -16.79 4.70
N SER A 14 27.00 -17.73 3.78
CA SER A 14 27.83 -17.94 2.59
C SER A 14 27.51 -16.96 1.45
N THR A 15 26.25 -16.53 1.33
CA THR A 15 25.79 -15.66 0.24
C THR A 15 25.40 -14.26 0.71
N GLY A 16 25.28 -14.03 2.02
CA GLY A 16 24.73 -12.81 2.58
C GLY A 16 23.22 -12.64 2.37
N LEU A 17 22.54 -13.66 1.81
CA LEU A 17 21.11 -13.60 1.53
C LEU A 17 20.30 -13.66 2.82
N CYS A 18 19.35 -12.73 2.97
CA CYS A 18 18.31 -12.78 4.00
C CYS A 18 16.99 -13.13 3.35
N ILE A 19 16.31 -14.15 3.89
CA ILE A 19 14.97 -14.55 3.48
C ILE A 19 14.06 -14.37 4.68
N GLU A 20 13.06 -13.53 4.54
CA GLU A 20 12.01 -13.35 5.54
C GLU A 20 10.76 -14.11 5.10
N VAL A 21 10.24 -14.93 6.00
CA VAL A 21 9.03 -15.72 5.78
C VAL A 21 8.00 -15.31 6.82
N SER A 22 6.85 -14.85 6.35
CA SER A 22 5.73 -14.46 7.19
C SER A 22 4.54 -15.39 6.99
N THR A 23 3.78 -15.66 8.04
CA THR A 23 2.53 -16.42 7.99
C THR A 23 1.34 -15.55 7.60
N SER A 24 1.51 -14.22 7.65
CA SER A 24 0.52 -13.22 7.24
C SER A 24 1.20 -12.00 6.62
N LEU A 25 0.51 -11.26 5.79
CA LEU A 25 1.05 -10.05 5.15
C LEU A 25 1.16 -8.88 6.15
N PHE A 26 0.29 -8.85 7.14
CA PHE A 26 0.29 -7.88 8.23
C PHE A 26 0.18 -8.61 9.56
N SER A 27 0.89 -8.14 10.60
CA SER A 27 0.78 -8.76 11.93
C SER A 27 -0.67 -8.72 12.43
N HIS A 28 -1.20 -9.85 12.85
CA HIS A 28 -2.53 -9.96 13.42
C HIS A 28 -2.70 -9.17 14.73
N GLU A 29 -1.60 -8.95 15.45
CA GLU A 29 -1.59 -8.15 16.69
C GLU A 29 -1.68 -6.64 16.40
N SER A 30 -1.42 -6.22 15.16
CA SER A 30 -1.50 -4.82 14.76
C SER A 30 -2.95 -4.33 14.73
N LYS A 31 -3.28 -3.39 15.61
CA LYS A 31 -4.60 -2.73 15.59
C LYS A 31 -4.82 -1.93 14.31
N ALA A 32 -3.74 -1.37 13.75
CA ALA A 32 -3.80 -0.54 12.56
C ALA A 32 -3.94 -1.36 11.26
N TYR A 33 -3.30 -2.52 11.18
CA TYR A 33 -3.15 -3.25 9.92
C TYR A 33 -3.68 -4.68 9.94
N GLY A 34 -3.87 -5.29 11.11
CA GLY A 34 -4.26 -6.71 11.21
C GLY A 34 -5.57 -7.04 10.47
N HIS A 35 -6.53 -6.08 10.45
CA HIS A 35 -7.80 -6.23 9.76
C HIS A 35 -7.64 -6.31 8.22
N LEU A 36 -6.53 -5.82 7.65
CA LEU A 36 -6.26 -5.85 6.21
C LEU A 36 -6.03 -7.27 5.69
N ASN A 37 -5.63 -8.21 6.57
CA ASN A 37 -5.43 -9.61 6.18
C ASN A 37 -6.69 -10.25 5.59
N LYS A 38 -7.90 -9.72 5.87
CA LYS A 38 -9.15 -10.22 5.29
C LYS A 38 -9.16 -10.20 3.75
N LEU A 39 -8.50 -9.24 3.12
CA LEU A 39 -8.42 -9.16 1.66
C LEU A 39 -7.48 -10.20 1.05
N PHE A 40 -6.77 -10.94 1.90
CA PHE A 40 -5.73 -11.88 1.52
C PHE A 40 -6.00 -13.31 2.03
N GLU A 41 -7.19 -13.59 2.56
CA GLU A 41 -7.54 -14.92 3.07
C GLU A 41 -7.50 -16.01 1.98
N ASP A 42 -7.77 -15.64 0.74
CA ASP A 42 -7.80 -16.52 -0.44
C ASP A 42 -6.56 -16.41 -1.34
N VAL A 43 -5.42 -15.92 -0.80
CA VAL A 43 -4.21 -15.68 -1.61
C VAL A 43 -3.66 -16.93 -2.28
N PHE A 44 -3.75 -18.08 -1.65
CA PHE A 44 -3.25 -19.34 -2.22
C PHE A 44 -4.16 -19.84 -3.34
N GLU A 45 -5.47 -19.64 -3.22
CA GLU A 45 -6.46 -20.03 -4.23
C GLU A 45 -6.38 -19.14 -5.47
N LYS A 46 -6.10 -17.84 -5.27
CA LYS A 46 -5.99 -16.82 -6.31
C LYS A 46 -4.55 -16.60 -6.80
N SER A 47 -3.59 -17.31 -6.22
CA SER A 47 -2.20 -17.16 -6.61
C SER A 47 -1.99 -17.42 -8.10
N ILE A 48 -1.11 -16.64 -8.71
CA ILE A 48 -0.69 -16.84 -10.09
C ILE A 48 0.73 -17.38 -10.15
N LYS A 49 1.01 -18.14 -11.20
CA LYS A 49 2.35 -18.65 -11.46
C LYS A 49 3.07 -17.69 -12.41
N ILE A 50 4.23 -17.23 -12.00
CA ILE A 50 5.15 -16.46 -12.84
C ILE A 50 6.45 -17.25 -13.04
N ASN A 51 7.11 -17.03 -14.15
CA ASN A 51 8.41 -17.64 -14.44
C ASN A 51 9.51 -16.57 -14.38
N ILE A 52 10.47 -16.76 -13.48
CA ILE A 52 11.64 -15.91 -13.35
C ILE A 52 12.88 -16.80 -13.54
N ASP A 53 13.68 -16.52 -14.56
CA ASP A 53 14.91 -17.26 -14.88
C ASP A 53 14.72 -18.78 -14.92
N LYS A 54 13.63 -19.24 -15.54
CA LYS A 54 13.19 -20.65 -15.66
C LYS A 54 12.74 -21.30 -14.34
N ILE A 55 12.53 -20.52 -13.30
CA ILE A 55 11.98 -20.99 -12.03
C ILE A 55 10.53 -20.52 -11.94
N ASP A 56 9.62 -21.47 -11.75
CA ASP A 56 8.21 -21.17 -11.52
C ASP A 56 7.99 -20.76 -10.06
N ILE A 57 7.39 -19.59 -9.86
CA ILE A 57 7.11 -19.02 -8.54
C ILE A 57 5.62 -18.71 -8.45
N LEU A 58 5.00 -19.07 -7.34
CA LEU A 58 3.65 -18.60 -7.00
C LEU A 58 3.74 -17.22 -6.36
N THR A 59 2.88 -16.31 -6.81
CA THR A 59 2.76 -14.96 -6.25
C THR A 59 1.30 -14.56 -6.13
N LEU A 60 1.03 -13.42 -5.48
CA LEU A 60 -0.30 -12.83 -5.40
C LEU A 60 -0.88 -12.64 -6.82
N SER A 61 -2.19 -12.71 -6.96
CA SER A 61 -2.86 -12.22 -8.18
C SER A 61 -2.47 -10.74 -8.42
N HIS A 62 -2.55 -10.28 -9.66
CA HIS A 62 -2.17 -8.89 -9.97
C HIS A 62 -2.98 -7.87 -9.17
N GLU A 63 -4.27 -8.12 -8.97
CA GLU A 63 -5.15 -7.28 -8.16
C GLU A 63 -4.73 -7.25 -6.68
N GLN A 64 -4.57 -8.42 -6.06
CA GLN A 64 -4.14 -8.50 -4.65
C GLN A 64 -2.74 -7.90 -4.46
N HIS A 65 -1.85 -8.06 -5.44
CA HIS A 65 -0.52 -7.47 -5.37
C HIS A 65 -0.58 -5.93 -5.39
N LEU A 66 -1.39 -5.32 -6.28
CA LEU A 66 -1.55 -3.88 -6.30
C LEU A 66 -2.16 -3.35 -4.99
N ILE A 67 -3.19 -4.01 -4.46
CA ILE A 67 -3.77 -3.69 -3.15
C ILE A 67 -2.71 -3.78 -2.04
N TYR A 68 -1.89 -4.84 -2.06
CA TYR A 68 -0.80 -5.00 -1.10
C TYR A 68 0.23 -3.86 -1.21
N ILE A 69 0.61 -3.43 -2.42
CA ILE A 69 1.52 -2.30 -2.62
C ILE A 69 0.94 -1.02 -1.98
N VAL A 70 -0.35 -0.73 -2.15
CA VAL A 70 -0.99 0.45 -1.54
C VAL A 70 -0.91 0.38 -0.02
N PHE A 71 -1.27 -0.75 0.59
CA PHE A 71 -1.25 -0.91 2.04
C PHE A 71 0.17 -0.89 2.62
N HIS A 72 1.09 -1.54 1.94
CA HIS A 72 2.50 -1.56 2.31
C HIS A 72 3.11 -0.16 2.26
N ASN A 73 2.80 0.61 1.22
CA ASN A 73 3.22 1.99 1.08
C ASN A 73 2.64 2.87 2.19
N MET A 74 1.36 2.72 2.51
CA MET A 74 0.74 3.44 3.62
C MET A 74 1.39 3.07 4.96
N LYS A 75 1.66 1.78 5.21
CA LYS A 75 2.39 1.35 6.40
C LYS A 75 3.74 2.05 6.50
N HIS A 76 4.52 2.08 5.42
CA HIS A 76 5.80 2.78 5.40
C HIS A 76 5.65 4.29 5.58
N PHE A 77 4.66 4.90 4.94
CA PHE A 77 4.36 6.32 5.13
C PHE A 77 4.07 6.67 6.60
N LEU A 78 3.33 5.82 7.29
CA LEU A 78 2.94 6.05 8.69
C LEU A 78 4.04 5.69 9.71
N THR A 79 4.88 4.69 9.42
CA THR A 79 5.91 4.21 10.37
C THR A 79 7.32 4.76 10.10
N GLY A 80 7.50 5.52 9.02
CA GLY A 80 8.79 6.04 8.58
C GLY A 80 9.51 5.10 7.62
N GLY A 81 9.99 5.65 6.52
CA GLY A 81 10.67 4.89 5.46
C GLY A 81 9.93 4.86 4.14
N PHE A 82 9.07 5.84 3.87
CA PHE A 82 8.40 6.02 2.59
C PHE A 82 9.13 7.08 1.74
N GLY A 83 9.61 6.70 0.58
CA GLY A 83 10.33 7.57 -0.35
C GLY A 83 9.78 7.49 -1.77
N ILE A 84 10.36 8.27 -2.68
CA ILE A 84 9.92 8.34 -4.08
C ILE A 84 10.05 6.99 -4.81
N ARG A 85 10.94 6.11 -4.37
CA ARG A 85 11.10 4.78 -4.93
C ARG A 85 9.81 3.96 -4.80
N GLN A 86 9.15 3.99 -3.66
CA GLN A 86 7.90 3.25 -3.44
C GLN A 86 6.77 3.77 -4.34
N VAL A 87 6.74 5.08 -4.63
CA VAL A 87 5.81 5.65 -5.61
C VAL A 87 6.12 5.14 -7.01
N ALA A 88 7.40 5.08 -7.38
CA ALA A 88 7.83 4.56 -8.67
C ALA A 88 7.49 3.06 -8.83
N ASP A 89 7.68 2.25 -7.79
CA ASP A 89 7.32 0.83 -7.78
C ASP A 89 5.81 0.64 -8.00
N PHE A 90 4.98 1.45 -7.33
CA PHE A 90 3.52 1.46 -7.52
C PHE A 90 3.13 1.79 -8.96
N SER A 91 3.69 2.88 -9.51
CA SER A 91 3.42 3.31 -10.89
C SER A 91 3.85 2.26 -11.90
N LYS A 92 5.05 1.72 -11.71
CA LYS A 92 5.62 0.70 -12.63
C LYS A 92 4.81 -0.59 -12.61
N TYR A 93 4.25 -0.94 -11.47
CA TYR A 93 3.36 -2.09 -11.38
C TYR A 93 2.09 -1.88 -12.23
N ILE A 94 1.47 -0.70 -12.14
CA ILE A 94 0.29 -0.36 -12.95
C ILE A 94 0.63 -0.33 -14.44
N GLU A 95 1.72 0.31 -14.84
CA GLU A 95 2.15 0.31 -16.25
C GLU A 95 2.34 -1.10 -16.80
N THR A 96 2.79 -2.02 -15.98
CA THR A 96 3.08 -3.38 -16.41
C THR A 96 1.81 -4.24 -16.39
N TYR A 97 1.01 -4.17 -15.34
CA TYR A 97 -0.06 -5.11 -15.06
C TYR A 97 -1.46 -4.51 -14.95
N GLY A 98 -1.62 -3.20 -15.21
CA GLY A 98 -2.91 -2.51 -15.05
C GLY A 98 -4.07 -3.11 -15.86
N GLU A 99 -3.76 -3.75 -17.01
CA GLU A 99 -4.74 -4.46 -17.83
C GLU A 99 -5.36 -5.69 -17.14
N TYR A 100 -4.66 -6.26 -16.16
CA TYR A 100 -5.11 -7.45 -15.41
C TYR A 100 -5.85 -7.09 -14.11
N ILE A 101 -6.01 -5.79 -13.82
CA ILE A 101 -6.65 -5.31 -12.58
C ILE A 101 -8.15 -5.16 -12.79
N ASN A 102 -8.93 -5.76 -11.92
CA ASN A 102 -10.34 -5.40 -11.79
C ASN A 102 -10.46 -4.08 -11.03
N TRP A 103 -10.47 -2.97 -11.78
CA TRP A 103 -10.45 -1.62 -11.21
C TRP A 103 -11.69 -1.29 -10.38
N GLU A 104 -12.87 -1.78 -10.76
CA GLU A 104 -14.10 -1.57 -9.99
C GLU A 104 -13.94 -2.16 -8.58
N LYS A 105 -13.50 -3.40 -8.51
CA LYS A 105 -13.25 -4.08 -7.24
C LYS A 105 -12.11 -3.43 -6.46
N PHE A 106 -11.01 -3.07 -7.12
CA PHE A 106 -9.87 -2.38 -6.50
C PHE A 106 -10.31 -1.09 -5.79
N TRP A 107 -11.07 -0.23 -6.47
CA TRP A 107 -11.57 1.01 -5.87
C TRP A 107 -12.58 0.76 -4.76
N SER A 108 -13.45 -0.25 -4.90
CA SER A 108 -14.41 -0.63 -3.84
C SER A 108 -13.67 -1.09 -2.58
N ASP A 109 -12.70 -1.99 -2.71
CA ASP A 109 -11.91 -2.52 -1.59
C ASP A 109 -11.13 -1.40 -0.86
N LEU A 110 -10.51 -0.49 -1.62
CA LEU A 110 -9.78 0.63 -1.04
C LEU A 110 -10.70 1.64 -0.34
N LYS A 111 -11.87 1.92 -0.91
CA LYS A 111 -12.85 2.85 -0.35
C LYS A 111 -13.44 2.33 0.96
N ASP A 112 -13.76 1.04 1.03
CA ASP A 112 -14.30 0.41 2.24
C ASP A 112 -13.33 0.49 3.42
N LEU A 113 -12.04 0.62 3.14
CA LEU A 113 -10.96 0.73 4.11
C LEU A 113 -10.40 2.15 4.25
N ASN A 114 -10.92 3.13 3.48
CA ASN A 114 -10.45 4.53 3.43
C ASN A 114 -8.99 4.68 2.92
N TYR A 115 -8.57 3.85 1.98
CA TYR A 115 -7.25 3.93 1.33
C TYR A 115 -7.31 4.48 -0.11
N ASP A 116 -8.48 4.69 -0.67
CA ASP A 116 -8.70 5.24 -2.01
C ASP A 116 -8.04 6.61 -2.21
N THR A 117 -8.22 7.52 -1.25
CA THR A 117 -7.57 8.84 -1.28
C THR A 117 -6.03 8.73 -1.32
N PHE A 118 -5.43 7.81 -0.57
CA PHE A 118 -3.98 7.63 -0.61
C PHE A 118 -3.51 7.12 -1.98
N ALA A 119 -4.18 6.12 -2.54
CA ALA A 119 -3.87 5.61 -3.87
C ALA A 119 -3.99 6.69 -4.96
N LEU A 120 -5.04 7.52 -4.91
CA LEU A 120 -5.21 8.65 -5.85
C LEU A 120 -4.09 9.70 -5.71
N ASN A 121 -3.61 9.97 -4.51
CA ASN A 121 -2.47 10.86 -4.31
C ASN A 121 -1.17 10.27 -4.87
N LEU A 122 -0.95 8.95 -4.76
CA LEU A 122 0.18 8.28 -5.41
C LEU A 122 0.11 8.40 -6.93
N ILE A 123 -1.08 8.24 -7.52
CA ILE A 123 -1.30 8.42 -8.96
C ILE A 123 -0.98 9.86 -9.37
N GLU A 124 -1.48 10.87 -8.65
CA GLU A 124 -1.18 12.26 -8.98
C GLU A 124 0.32 12.58 -8.95
N ILE A 125 1.03 12.09 -7.93
CA ILE A 125 2.49 12.26 -7.84
C ILE A 125 3.17 11.59 -9.05
N SER A 126 2.74 10.41 -9.41
CA SER A 126 3.28 9.65 -10.53
C SER A 126 3.09 10.36 -11.87
N LEU A 127 1.90 10.91 -12.12
CA LEU A 127 1.57 11.69 -13.31
C LEU A 127 2.40 12.97 -13.39
N LYS A 128 2.50 13.72 -12.28
CA LYS A 128 3.17 15.03 -12.27
C LYS A 128 4.68 14.96 -12.31
N TYR A 129 5.28 13.98 -11.62
CA TYR A 129 6.71 14.03 -11.32
C TYR A 129 7.51 12.83 -11.87
N LEU A 130 6.84 11.71 -12.21
CA LEU A 130 7.52 10.50 -12.67
C LEU A 130 7.29 10.18 -14.16
N GLY A 131 6.51 11.01 -14.87
CA GLY A 131 6.18 10.75 -16.27
C GLY A 131 5.33 9.50 -16.49
N PHE A 132 4.55 9.11 -15.46
CA PHE A 132 3.64 7.99 -15.52
C PHE A 132 2.48 8.28 -16.50
N ASN A 133 2.01 7.22 -17.19
CA ASN A 133 0.84 7.25 -18.02
C ASN A 133 -0.26 6.39 -17.38
N ASP A 134 -1.46 6.94 -17.24
CA ASP A 134 -2.60 6.29 -16.59
C ASP A 134 -3.56 5.57 -17.55
N ASP A 135 -3.15 5.34 -18.80
CA ASP A 135 -3.96 4.69 -19.86
C ASP A 135 -4.54 3.33 -19.43
N LYS A 136 -3.91 2.65 -18.47
CA LYS A 136 -4.36 1.36 -17.96
C LYS A 136 -5.23 1.45 -16.70
N ILE A 137 -5.55 2.66 -16.24
CA ILE A 137 -6.40 2.87 -15.08
C ILE A 137 -7.83 3.13 -15.54
N THR A 138 -8.78 2.38 -14.97
CA THR A 138 -10.19 2.76 -14.99
C THR A 138 -10.51 3.42 -13.66
N TYR A 139 -10.84 4.71 -13.70
CA TYR A 139 -11.16 5.47 -12.49
C TYR A 139 -12.55 5.14 -11.94
N PRO A 140 -12.80 5.37 -10.62
CA PRO A 140 -14.11 5.14 -10.04
C PRO A 140 -15.17 6.08 -10.63
N ASP A 141 -16.44 5.74 -10.45
CA ASP A 141 -17.61 6.54 -10.85
C ASP A 141 -17.72 6.82 -12.37
N ASN A 142 -17.15 5.97 -13.22
CA ASN A 142 -17.09 6.13 -14.68
C ASN A 142 -16.35 7.42 -15.13
N ILE A 143 -15.48 7.93 -14.28
CA ILE A 143 -14.63 9.07 -14.63
C ILE A 143 -13.58 8.61 -15.64
N THR A 144 -13.36 9.42 -16.68
CA THR A 144 -12.55 9.03 -17.85
C THR A 144 -11.08 9.46 -17.76
N SER A 145 -10.75 10.40 -16.85
CA SER A 145 -9.38 10.88 -16.68
C SER A 145 -9.13 11.36 -15.25
N PHE A 146 -7.85 11.43 -14.88
CA PHE A 146 -7.46 11.94 -13.55
C PHE A 146 -7.86 13.42 -13.38
N ASP A 147 -7.77 14.24 -14.43
CA ASP A 147 -8.17 15.64 -14.36
C ASP A 147 -9.68 15.80 -14.10
N GLU A 148 -10.51 14.98 -14.74
CA GLU A 148 -11.95 14.94 -14.47
C GLU A 148 -12.22 14.52 -13.03
N LEU A 149 -11.54 13.48 -12.54
CA LEU A 149 -11.66 13.02 -11.16
C LEU A 149 -11.31 14.14 -10.16
N LYS A 150 -10.21 14.84 -10.38
CA LYS A 150 -9.76 15.94 -9.53
C LYS A 150 -10.76 17.11 -9.52
N ASN A 151 -11.31 17.44 -10.68
CA ASN A 151 -12.29 18.51 -10.83
C ASN A 151 -13.67 18.17 -10.23
N SER A 152 -13.97 16.88 -10.03
CA SER A 152 -15.22 16.43 -9.41
C SER A 152 -15.40 16.87 -7.96
N GLN A 153 -14.30 17.22 -7.28
CA GLN A 153 -14.23 17.55 -5.85
C GLN A 153 -14.79 16.45 -4.93
N LYS A 154 -15.04 15.28 -5.46
CA LYS A 154 -15.56 14.13 -4.71
C LYS A 154 -14.45 13.47 -3.87
N TYR A 155 -13.21 13.57 -4.34
CA TYR A 155 -12.04 12.97 -3.72
C TYR A 155 -11.11 14.05 -3.19
N TYR A 156 -10.59 13.83 -1.97
CA TYR A 156 -9.59 14.74 -1.40
C TYR A 156 -8.20 14.39 -1.92
N ILE A 157 -7.68 15.21 -2.83
CA ILE A 157 -6.37 15.04 -3.43
C ILE A 157 -5.47 16.18 -2.96
N ASN A 158 -4.42 15.87 -2.23
CA ASN A 158 -3.41 16.81 -1.73
C ASN A 158 -2.00 16.21 -1.88
N SER A 159 -1.64 15.93 -3.12
CA SER A 159 -0.35 15.33 -3.44
C SER A 159 0.85 16.21 -3.09
N GLU A 160 0.66 17.54 -3.00
CA GLU A 160 1.74 18.47 -2.65
C GLU A 160 2.22 18.26 -1.21
N SER A 161 1.32 18.01 -0.28
CA SER A 161 1.71 17.67 1.09
C SER A 161 2.45 16.33 1.13
N LEU A 162 1.93 15.33 0.42
CA LEU A 162 2.54 14.01 0.38
C LEU A 162 3.93 14.02 -0.29
N ILE A 163 4.08 14.74 -1.41
CA ILE A 163 5.39 14.81 -2.09
C ILE A 163 6.44 15.54 -1.25
N ASN A 164 6.06 16.57 -0.52
CA ASN A 164 6.98 17.26 0.39
C ASN A 164 7.47 16.30 1.50
N ASP A 165 6.58 15.53 2.11
CA ASP A 165 6.95 14.50 3.09
C ASP A 165 7.89 13.44 2.49
N ILE A 166 7.65 13.03 1.24
CA ILE A 166 8.50 12.09 0.50
C ILE A 166 9.89 12.66 0.25
N LEU A 167 9.98 13.91 -0.19
CA LEU A 167 11.25 14.58 -0.47
C LEU A 167 12.07 14.80 0.79
N ASP A 168 11.42 15.17 1.89
CA ASP A 168 12.06 15.32 3.20
C ASP A 168 12.62 13.99 3.73
N ALA A 169 11.96 12.87 3.40
CA ALA A 169 12.40 11.53 3.77
C ALA A 169 13.55 11.00 2.89
N GLY A 170 13.82 11.64 1.74
CA GLY A 170 14.84 11.24 0.77
C GLY A 170 14.46 10.01 -0.05
N VAL A 171 15.36 9.60 -0.95
CA VAL A 171 15.10 8.53 -1.94
C VAL A 171 14.73 7.19 -1.28
N PHE A 172 15.34 6.88 -0.16
CA PHE A 172 15.16 5.63 0.57
C PHE A 172 14.17 5.73 1.75
N GLY A 173 13.55 6.89 1.94
CA GLY A 173 12.56 7.07 3.00
C GLY A 173 13.16 7.08 4.40
N ALA A 174 14.28 7.79 4.62
CA ALA A 174 14.81 7.98 5.97
C ALA A 174 13.74 8.61 6.87
N SER A 175 13.48 8.01 8.04
CA SER A 175 12.33 8.38 8.86
C SER A 175 12.42 9.82 9.38
N THR A 176 11.42 10.62 9.03
CA THR A 176 11.03 11.81 9.80
C THR A 176 10.11 11.35 10.94
N MET A 177 10.63 10.48 11.82
CA MET A 177 9.84 9.68 12.78
C MET A 177 8.94 10.50 13.71
N ASP A 178 9.33 11.72 14.10
CA ASP A 178 8.64 12.43 15.17
C ASP A 178 7.23 12.94 14.81
N ARG A 179 6.99 13.38 13.56
CA ARG A 179 5.69 13.92 13.17
C ARG A 179 4.66 12.83 12.85
N LYS A 180 5.10 11.74 12.22
CA LYS A 180 4.22 10.65 11.75
C LYS A 180 3.83 9.74 12.90
N HIS A 181 4.73 9.48 13.82
CA HIS A 181 4.44 8.71 15.04
C HIS A 181 3.38 9.39 15.90
N THR A 182 3.43 10.72 16.01
CA THR A 182 2.42 11.51 16.73
C THR A 182 1.05 11.44 16.05
N ALA A 183 1.00 11.47 14.71
CA ALA A 183 -0.27 11.35 13.97
C ALA A 183 -0.90 9.95 14.09
N LEU A 184 -0.10 8.89 14.09
CA LEU A 184 -0.55 7.51 14.31
C LEU A 184 -1.08 7.30 15.72
N MET A 185 -0.34 7.74 16.74
CA MET A 185 -0.77 7.67 18.13
C MET A 185 -2.06 8.45 18.36
N THR A 186 -2.27 9.54 17.61
CA THR A 186 -3.51 10.33 17.67
C THR A 186 -4.67 9.60 17.00
N LEU A 187 -4.46 8.91 15.88
CA LEU A 187 -5.47 8.10 15.20
C LEU A 187 -5.87 6.87 16.02
N ASP A 188 -4.92 6.14 16.58
CA ASP A 188 -5.17 5.01 17.47
C ASP A 188 -5.91 5.47 18.75
N ALA A 189 -5.54 6.61 19.32
CA ALA A 189 -6.21 7.18 20.50
C ALA A 189 -7.65 7.66 20.18
N VAL A 190 -7.92 8.14 18.97
CA VAL A 190 -9.27 8.54 18.52
C VAL A 190 -10.15 7.31 18.28
N GLU A 191 -9.62 6.22 17.72
CA GLU A 191 -10.35 4.97 17.56
C GLU A 191 -10.68 4.30 18.91
N ASP A 192 -9.73 4.25 19.84
CA ASP A 192 -9.96 3.71 21.18
C ASP A 192 -11.00 4.53 21.96
N LYS A 193 -11.02 5.86 21.81
CA LYS A 193 -12.10 6.71 22.39
C LYS A 193 -13.47 6.45 21.77
N LYS A 194 -13.56 6.23 20.46
CA LYS A 194 -14.82 5.88 19.79
C LYS A 194 -15.36 4.53 20.26
N LYS A 195 -14.49 3.52 20.43
CA LYS A 195 -14.86 2.20 20.96
C LYS A 195 -15.30 2.27 22.43
N SER A 196 -14.58 3.03 23.25
CA SER A 196 -14.93 3.22 24.67
C SER A 196 -16.27 3.91 24.88
N ASN A 197 -16.63 4.87 24.02
CA ASN A 197 -17.92 5.55 24.09
C ASN A 197 -19.09 4.69 23.57
N ARG A 198 -18.84 3.72 22.67
CA ARG A 198 -19.87 2.75 22.23
C ARG A 198 -20.15 1.65 23.25
N LEU A 199 -19.21 1.39 24.16
CA LEU A 199 -19.39 0.41 25.24
C LEU A 199 -20.05 1.01 26.49
N LYS A 200 -20.24 2.33 26.53
CA LYS A 200 -20.87 3.05 27.66
C LYS A 200 -22.26 3.58 27.31
N ALA A 201 -22.76 3.35 26.11
CA ALA A 201 -24.11 3.63 25.65
C ALA A 201 -24.93 2.36 25.45
#